data_e195db3b3e32406779957bd435be2a56
#
_entry.id   e195db3b3e32406779957bd435be2a56
#
_cell.length_a   1.000
_cell.length_b   1.000
_cell.length_c   1.000
_cell.angle_alpha   90.00
_cell.angle_beta   90.00
_cell.angle_gamma   90.00
#
_symmetry.space_group_name_H-M   'P 1'
#
loop_
_entity.id
_entity.type
_entity.pdbx_description
1 polymer ?
#
loop_
_entity_poly.entity_id
_entity_poly.type
_entity_poly.pdbx_seq_one_letter_code
_entity_poly.pdbx_strand_id
1 'polypeptide(L)'
;MSANLACAQPIPLSQLRAGSTARMHSAELTTDDCALLKALGLTDRCLLRVCKAGEPCIVEVKATRIGLSRTFARGVFVVPEATA
;
A
#
# COMPACT_ATOMS: atom_id res chain seq x y z
N MET A 1 -17.35 -6.35 20.33
CA MET A 1 -16.98 -6.21 19.86
C MET A 1 -16.80 -6.09 18.74
N SER A 2 -17.13 -6.27 18.40
CA SER A 2 -16.96 -6.17 17.30
C SER A 2 -16.20 -5.21 16.86
N ALA A 3 -15.72 -4.70 17.49
CA ALA A 3 -14.90 -3.65 17.25
C ALA A 3 -13.91 -3.86 16.21
N ASN A 4 -13.49 -5.00 16.07
CA ASN A 4 -12.46 -5.22 15.10
C ASN A 4 -12.89 -4.98 13.73
N LEU A 5 -14.14 -4.89 13.51
CA LEU A 5 -14.60 -4.57 12.19
C LEU A 5 -14.17 -3.21 11.77
N ALA A 6 -14.00 -2.32 12.71
CA ALA A 6 -13.58 -0.99 12.38
C ALA A 6 -12.13 -0.93 12.02
N CYS A 7 -11.43 -2.01 12.15
CA CYS A 7 -10.02 -2.00 11.85
C CYS A 7 -9.69 -1.86 10.39
N ALA A 8 -10.68 -1.91 9.53
CA ALA A 8 -10.42 -1.81 8.11
C ALA A 8 -10.32 -0.37 7.64
N GLN A 9 -9.68 0.47 8.41
CA GLN A 9 -9.47 1.86 8.02
C GLN A 9 -8.21 1.98 7.18
N PRO A 10 -8.25 2.79 6.12
CA PRO A 10 -7.06 3.00 5.30
C PRO A 10 -5.98 3.72 6.09
N ILE A 11 -4.76 3.28 5.90
CA ILE A 11 -3.61 3.95 6.50
C ILE A 11 -2.56 4.17 5.42
N PRO A 12 -1.65 5.12 5.63
CA PRO A 12 -0.58 5.33 4.67
C PRO A 12 0.29 4.09 4.54
N LEU A 13 0.67 3.79 3.31
CA LEU A 13 1.55 2.65 3.05
C LEU A 13 2.84 2.75 3.86
N SER A 14 3.31 3.96 4.09
CA SER A 14 4.55 4.18 4.84
C SER A 14 4.48 3.68 6.28
N GLN A 15 3.29 3.39 6.79
CA GLN A 15 3.15 2.90 8.16
C GLN A 15 3.19 1.38 8.27
N LEU A 16 3.24 0.68 7.16
CA LEU A 16 3.27 -0.77 7.20
C LEU A 16 4.67 -1.28 7.44
N ARG A 17 4.75 -2.41 8.09
CA ARG A 17 6.03 -3.07 8.33
C ARG A 17 6.32 -4.07 7.23
N ALA A 18 7.60 -4.40 7.08
CA ALA A 18 7.98 -5.46 6.16
C ALA A 18 7.26 -6.75 6.52
N GLY A 19 6.80 -7.45 5.52
CA GLY A 19 6.05 -8.68 5.70
C GLY A 19 4.55 -8.49 5.76
N SER A 20 4.08 -7.25 5.87
CA SER A 20 2.64 -6.98 5.94
C SER A 20 2.02 -7.08 4.56
N THR A 21 0.77 -7.54 4.51
CA THR A 21 -0.02 -7.50 3.30
C THR A 21 -1.16 -6.52 3.47
N ALA A 22 -1.57 -5.91 2.37
CA ALA A 22 -2.63 -4.93 2.40
C ALA A 22 -3.26 -4.82 1.02
N ARG A 23 -4.43 -4.20 0.98
CA ARG A 23 -5.10 -3.92 -0.27
C ARG A 23 -5.06 -2.43 -0.55
N MET A 24 -4.83 -2.10 -1.80
CA MET A 24 -4.83 -0.72 -2.24
C MET A 24 -6.22 -0.13 -2.03
N HIS A 25 -6.28 1.05 -1.42
CA HIS A 25 -7.54 1.73 -1.19
C HIS A 25 -7.64 3.00 -2.02
N SER A 26 -6.71 3.92 -1.85
CA SER A 26 -6.76 5.18 -2.56
C SER A 26 -5.36 5.79 -2.59
N ALA A 27 -5.23 6.86 -3.36
CA ALA A 27 -3.97 7.58 -3.41
C ALA A 27 -4.28 9.06 -3.43
N GLU A 28 -3.64 9.79 -2.52
CA GLU A 28 -3.77 11.25 -2.46
C GLU A 28 -2.50 11.84 -3.04
N LEU A 29 -2.37 11.70 -4.34
CA LEU A 29 -1.20 12.12 -5.08
C LEU A 29 -1.65 12.93 -6.28
N THR A 30 -0.70 13.50 -6.99
CA THR A 30 -1.02 14.20 -8.22
C THR A 30 -1.59 13.23 -9.25
N THR A 31 -2.26 13.78 -10.26
CA THR A 31 -2.83 12.96 -11.31
C THR A 31 -1.74 12.14 -11.99
N ASP A 32 -0.58 12.74 -12.22
CA ASP A 32 0.53 12.04 -12.88
C ASP A 32 1.02 10.89 -12.02
N ASP A 33 1.13 11.09 -10.70
CA ASP A 33 1.59 10.04 -9.81
C ASP A 33 0.57 8.92 -9.71
N CYS A 34 -0.71 9.25 -9.72
CA CYS A 34 -1.75 8.23 -9.72
C CYS A 34 -1.69 7.39 -10.99
N ALA A 35 -1.44 8.03 -12.13
CA ALA A 35 -1.31 7.31 -13.38
C ALA A 35 -0.10 6.38 -13.34
N LEU A 36 0.98 6.84 -12.71
CA LEU A 36 2.17 6.01 -12.55
C LEU A 36 1.87 4.78 -11.71
N LEU A 37 1.13 4.95 -10.62
CA LEU A 37 0.77 3.81 -9.78
C LEU A 37 0.00 2.77 -10.57
N LYS A 38 -0.95 3.21 -11.38
CA LYS A 38 -1.72 2.28 -12.18
C LYS A 38 -0.85 1.56 -13.19
N ALA A 39 0.08 2.28 -13.78
CA ALA A 39 1.00 1.68 -14.75
C ALA A 39 1.89 0.64 -14.08
N LEU A 40 2.18 0.81 -12.81
CA LEU A 40 2.99 -0.15 -12.05
C LEU A 40 2.18 -1.33 -11.54
N GLY A 41 0.86 -1.30 -11.71
CA GLY A 41 0.02 -2.40 -11.27
C GLY A 41 -0.68 -2.15 -9.95
N LEU A 42 -0.52 -0.98 -9.35
CA LEU A 42 -1.15 -0.65 -8.08
C LEU A 42 -2.53 -0.06 -8.35
N THR A 43 -3.42 -0.92 -8.77
CA THR A 43 -4.79 -0.51 -9.07
C THR A 43 -5.66 -0.69 -7.84
N ASP A 44 -6.90 -0.21 -7.92
CA ASP A 44 -7.83 -0.30 -6.80
C ASP A 44 -7.97 -1.73 -6.33
N ARG A 45 -7.90 -1.90 -5.02
CA ARG A 45 -8.11 -3.17 -4.34
C ARG A 45 -7.09 -4.25 -4.68
N CYS A 46 -5.99 -3.91 -5.34
CA CYS A 46 -4.99 -4.91 -5.59
C CYS A 46 -4.30 -5.27 -4.28
N LEU A 47 -3.92 -6.52 -4.17
CA LEU A 47 -3.21 -7.00 -2.99
C LEU A 47 -1.73 -6.73 -3.16
N LEU A 48 -1.11 -6.19 -2.13
CA LEU A 48 0.32 -5.94 -2.15
C LEU A 48 0.94 -6.43 -0.86
N ARG A 49 2.23 -6.66 -0.88
CA ARG A 49 2.98 -7.04 0.29
C ARG A 49 4.20 -6.14 0.41
N VAL A 50 4.45 -5.66 1.62
CA VAL A 50 5.62 -4.84 1.88
C VAL A 50 6.82 -5.75 2.07
N CYS A 51 7.79 -5.63 1.17
CA CYS A 51 9.01 -6.42 1.25
C CYS A 51 10.04 -5.71 2.10
N LYS A 52 10.06 -4.37 2.05
CA LYS A 52 11.00 -3.59 2.83
C LYS A 52 10.33 -2.28 3.19
N ALA A 53 10.37 -1.93 4.47
CA ALA A 53 9.85 -0.66 4.94
C ALA A 53 10.99 0.35 4.98
N GLY A 54 10.64 1.62 4.85
CA GLY A 54 11.62 2.67 4.98
C GLY A 54 11.80 3.43 3.69
N GLU A 55 13.02 3.78 3.39
CA GLU A 55 13.38 4.58 2.22
C GLU A 55 14.45 3.83 1.44
N PRO A 56 14.10 3.25 0.29
CA PRO A 56 12.76 3.23 -0.29
C PRO A 56 11.87 2.14 0.33
N CYS A 57 10.58 2.33 0.18
CA CYS A 57 9.64 1.30 0.55
C CYS A 57 9.49 0.36 -0.65
N ILE A 58 9.70 -0.92 -0.45
CA ILE A 58 9.61 -1.89 -1.54
C ILE A 58 8.38 -2.75 -1.30
N VAL A 59 7.51 -2.78 -2.30
CA VAL A 59 6.30 -3.58 -2.24
C VAL A 59 6.28 -4.55 -3.40
N GLU A 60 5.59 -5.66 -3.20
CA GLU A 60 5.43 -6.67 -4.24
C GLU A 60 3.98 -6.74 -4.66
N VAL A 61 3.74 -6.62 -5.95
CA VAL A 61 2.41 -6.71 -6.54
C VAL A 61 2.50 -7.68 -7.71
N LYS A 62 1.74 -8.76 -7.64
CA LYS A 62 1.71 -9.75 -8.73
C LYS A 62 3.11 -10.20 -9.11
N ALA A 63 3.90 -10.53 -8.10
CA ALA A 63 5.27 -11.02 -8.28
C ALA A 63 6.25 -9.97 -8.82
N THR A 64 5.85 -8.72 -8.89
CA THR A 64 6.71 -7.64 -9.32
C THR A 64 7.04 -6.77 -8.11
N ARG A 65 8.32 -6.48 -7.93
CA ARG A 65 8.75 -5.62 -6.83
C ARG A 65 8.91 -4.20 -7.32
N ILE A 66 8.36 -3.28 -6.54
CA ILE A 66 8.34 -1.87 -6.89
C ILE A 66 8.91 -1.09 -5.71
N GLY A 67 9.86 -0.19 -6.00
CA GLY A 67 10.42 0.69 -4.99
C GLY A 67 9.73 2.03 -5.03
N LEU A 68 9.28 2.50 -3.86
CA LEU A 68 8.61 3.78 -3.74
C LEU A 68 9.35 4.63 -2.73
N SER A 69 9.48 5.93 -3.01
CA SER A 69 10.05 6.84 -2.03
C SER A 69 9.10 6.97 -0.85
N ARG A 70 9.64 7.39 0.29
CA ARG A 70 8.81 7.59 1.46
C ARG A 70 7.71 8.62 1.19
N THR A 71 8.05 9.68 0.51
CA THR A 71 7.06 10.71 0.20
C THR A 71 5.91 10.14 -0.63
N PHE A 72 6.24 9.29 -1.59
CA PHE A 72 5.25 8.64 -2.42
C PHE A 72 4.39 7.69 -1.59
N ALA A 73 5.05 6.91 -0.72
CA ALA A 73 4.33 5.94 0.10
C ALA A 73 3.40 6.60 1.11
N ARG A 74 3.69 7.82 1.52
CA ARG A 74 2.80 8.55 2.43
C ARG A 74 1.47 8.90 1.78
N GLY A 75 1.46 9.06 0.46
CA GLY A 75 0.24 9.43 -0.25
C GLY A 75 -0.56 8.24 -0.72
N VAL A 76 -0.06 7.04 -0.52
CA VAL A 76 -0.78 5.82 -0.90
C VAL A 76 -1.44 5.25 0.33
N PHE A 77 -2.75 5.07 0.26
CA PHE A 77 -3.51 4.56 1.40
C PHE A 77 -3.95 3.14 1.13
N VAL A 78 -3.75 2.29 2.10
CA VAL A 78 -4.02 0.86 1.98
C VAL A 78 -4.78 0.39 3.20
N VAL A 79 -5.50 -0.71 3.04
CA VAL A 79 -6.20 -1.36 4.14
C VAL A 79 -5.44 -2.63 4.47
N PRO A 80 -4.87 -2.73 5.68
CA PRO A 80 -4.13 -3.93 6.04
C PRO A 80 -5.01 -5.16 5.99
N GLU A 81 -4.44 -6.25 5.50
CA GLU A 81 -5.12 -7.53 5.48
C GLU A 81 -4.71 -8.29 6.72
N ALA A 82 -5.68 -8.69 7.49
CA ALA A 82 -5.40 -9.50 8.66
C ALA A 82 -5.06 -10.90 8.18
N THR A 83 -3.91 -11.39 8.60
CA THR A 83 -3.58 -12.76 8.30
C THR A 83 -3.70 -13.55 9.58
N ALA A 84 -4.40 -14.59 9.48
CA ALA A 84 -4.63 -15.40 10.65
C ALA A 84 -3.34 -16.10 11.08
#